data_4399f02c56b39c4d9f823d579371091b
#
_entry.id   4399f02c56b39c4d9f823d579371091b
#
_cell.length_a   1.000
_cell.length_b   1.000
_cell.length_c   1.000
_cell.angle_alpha   90.00
_cell.angle_beta   90.00
_cell.angle_gamma   90.00
#
_symmetry.space_group_name_H-M   'P 1'
#
loop_
_entity.id
_entity.type
_entity.pdbx_description
1 polymer ?
#
loop_
_entity_poly.entity_id
_entity_poly.type
_entity_poly.pdbx_seq_one_letter_code
_entity_poly.pdbx_strand_id
1 'polypeptide(L)'
;MPLLAAAFLALLALTLLALLWAPTLSLGFSAPVAQRIFYLHIGAAVASYIAFTVTFAASIALLRGRTGSTDRLAGEAALLGLTFAGITIAAGSLWGWAEWGVAWRLEDERLMTYLVLFLVNIGYLALRARLPPGPARDRTAALYAIAAFALVPFSYFSIYIWRTLHPMVISPGGQGIGAQGALVLLVSIAAYTLLFLAFLAWRMELAALGDRVARVQKGVDA
;
A
#
# COMPACT_ATOMS: atom_id res chain seq x y z
N MET A 1 19.65 -3.25 8.10
CA MET A 1 19.63 -2.11 9.07
C MET A 1 19.79 -0.73 8.42
N PRO A 2 20.80 -0.42 7.54
CA PRO A 2 20.96 0.94 7.01
C PRO A 2 19.77 1.40 6.12
N LEU A 3 19.20 0.48 5.34
CA LEU A 3 18.04 0.80 4.50
C LEU A 3 16.80 1.18 5.32
N LEU A 4 16.53 0.50 6.43
CA LEU A 4 15.44 0.84 7.34
C LEU A 4 15.67 2.21 7.98
N ALA A 5 16.89 2.50 8.46
CA ALA A 5 17.23 3.80 9.01
C ALA A 5 17.03 4.93 7.98
N ALA A 6 17.49 4.72 6.74
CA ALA A 6 17.27 5.67 5.65
C ALA A 6 15.77 5.88 5.36
N ALA A 7 14.97 4.82 5.35
CA ALA A 7 13.54 4.89 5.13
C ALA A 7 12.81 5.66 6.25
N PHE A 8 13.17 5.44 7.50
CA PHE A 8 12.62 6.20 8.63
C PHE A 8 13.02 7.67 8.61
N LEU A 9 14.27 7.98 8.29
CA LEU A 9 14.73 9.37 8.13
C LEU A 9 14.01 10.07 6.97
N ALA A 10 13.80 9.39 5.85
CA ALA A 10 13.04 9.93 4.73
C ALA A 10 11.57 10.18 5.12
N LEU A 11 10.95 9.28 5.87
CA LEU A 11 9.58 9.45 6.35
C LEU A 11 9.47 10.60 7.37
N LEU A 12 10.45 10.75 8.27
CA LEU A 12 10.50 11.88 9.21
C LEU A 12 10.65 13.20 8.45
N ALA A 13 11.58 13.28 7.50
CA ALA A 13 11.78 14.47 6.67
C ALA A 13 10.51 14.82 5.89
N LEU A 14 9.84 13.83 5.29
CA LEU A 14 8.55 14.01 4.64
C LEU A 14 7.52 14.60 5.61
N THR A 15 7.38 14.01 6.80
CA THR A 15 6.39 14.45 7.79
C THR A 15 6.64 15.91 8.17
N LEU A 16 7.88 16.30 8.41
CA LEU A 16 8.25 17.68 8.69
C LEU A 16 7.95 18.61 7.50
N LEU A 17 8.30 18.21 6.28
CA LEU A 17 7.98 18.96 5.07
C LEU A 17 6.47 19.12 4.88
N ALA A 18 5.69 18.05 5.06
CA ALA A 18 4.24 18.10 4.92
C ALA A 18 3.58 18.98 5.98
N LEU A 19 4.03 18.93 7.22
CA LEU A 19 3.44 19.69 8.33
C LEU A 19 3.87 21.17 8.35
N LEU A 20 5.14 21.46 8.02
CA LEU A 20 5.71 22.80 8.22
C LEU A 20 5.79 23.62 6.94
N TRP A 21 5.96 22.98 5.79
CA TRP A 21 6.28 23.66 4.53
C TRP A 21 5.28 23.42 3.40
N ALA A 22 4.53 22.31 3.40
CA ALA A 22 3.58 22.02 2.32
C ALA A 22 2.50 23.12 2.23
N PRO A 23 2.15 23.56 1.01
CA PRO A 23 1.10 24.54 0.82
C PRO A 23 -0.23 23.98 1.30
N THR A 24 -1.06 24.84 1.87
CA THR A 24 -2.47 24.54 2.12
C THR A 24 -3.26 24.81 0.85
N LEU A 25 -4.05 23.84 0.40
CA LEU A 25 -4.97 24.03 -0.72
C LEU A 25 -6.19 24.80 -0.18
N SER A 26 -6.27 26.10 -0.47
CA SER A 26 -7.30 26.98 0.12
C SER A 26 -8.58 27.06 -0.70
N LEU A 27 -8.56 26.67 -1.98
CA LEU A 27 -9.70 26.83 -2.88
C LEU A 27 -10.68 25.65 -2.76
N GLY A 28 -11.86 25.93 -2.22
CA GLY A 28 -12.98 24.98 -2.18
C GLY A 28 -12.93 23.94 -1.06
N PHE A 29 -11.99 24.05 -0.11
CA PHE A 29 -11.89 23.15 1.03
C PHE A 29 -12.34 23.82 2.33
N SER A 30 -13.11 23.10 3.15
CA SER A 30 -13.59 23.55 4.47
C SER A 30 -12.48 23.50 5.51
N ALA A 31 -11.52 22.59 5.37
CA ALA A 31 -10.41 22.38 6.31
C ALA A 31 -9.04 22.48 5.60
N PRO A 32 -8.56 23.70 5.23
CA PRO A 32 -7.34 23.86 4.44
C PRO A 32 -6.07 23.27 5.09
N VAL A 33 -5.97 23.30 6.43
CA VAL A 33 -4.83 22.73 7.15
C VAL A 33 -4.84 21.20 7.10
N ALA A 34 -6.03 20.58 7.17
CA ALA A 34 -6.17 19.13 7.06
C ALA A 34 -5.75 18.60 5.69
N GLN A 35 -5.70 19.45 4.66
CA GLN A 35 -5.18 19.07 3.34
C GLN A 35 -3.73 18.56 3.37
N ARG A 36 -2.97 18.85 4.39
CA ARG A 36 -1.61 18.32 4.56
C ARG A 36 -1.58 16.81 4.76
N ILE A 37 -2.67 16.20 5.26
CA ILE A 37 -2.84 14.75 5.35
C ILE A 37 -2.77 14.11 3.96
N PHE A 38 -3.21 14.80 2.91
CA PHE A 38 -3.14 14.37 1.52
C PHE A 38 -1.76 13.82 1.12
N TYR A 39 -0.69 14.49 1.50
CA TYR A 39 0.67 14.07 1.13
C TYR A 39 1.03 12.71 1.74
N LEU A 40 0.68 12.47 3.00
CA LEU A 40 0.89 11.19 3.68
C LEU A 40 -0.02 10.10 3.12
N HIS A 41 -1.30 10.44 2.91
CA HIS A 41 -2.31 9.55 2.36
C HIS A 41 -1.93 9.01 0.98
N ILE A 42 -1.54 9.89 0.04
CA ILE A 42 -1.18 9.46 -1.32
C ILE A 42 0.12 8.64 -1.32
N GLY A 43 1.11 8.99 -0.50
CA GLY A 43 2.34 8.19 -0.38
C GLY A 43 2.04 6.75 0.05
N ALA A 44 1.19 6.58 1.07
CA ALA A 44 0.76 5.27 1.55
C ALA A 44 -0.08 4.52 0.49
N ALA A 45 -1.00 5.21 -0.21
CA ALA A 45 -1.82 4.61 -1.26
C ALA A 45 -0.95 4.07 -2.41
N VAL A 46 0.02 4.84 -2.88
CA VAL A 46 0.95 4.41 -3.93
C VAL A 46 1.79 3.22 -3.47
N ALA A 47 2.31 3.24 -2.24
CA ALA A 47 3.05 2.11 -1.68
C ALA A 47 2.19 0.84 -1.61
N SER A 48 0.90 0.94 -1.27
CA SER A 48 -0.01 -0.20 -1.28
C SER A 48 -0.21 -0.78 -2.69
N TYR A 49 -0.38 0.08 -3.70
CA TYR A 49 -0.51 -0.37 -5.09
C TYR A 49 0.78 -1.02 -5.62
N ILE A 50 1.95 -0.48 -5.28
CA ILE A 50 3.25 -1.09 -5.61
C ILE A 50 3.36 -2.48 -4.96
N ALA A 51 3.01 -2.60 -3.68
CA ALA A 51 3.05 -3.86 -2.96
C ALA A 51 2.12 -4.92 -3.57
N PHE A 52 0.88 -4.56 -3.94
CA PHE A 52 -0.04 -5.47 -4.63
C PHE A 52 0.42 -5.82 -6.04
N THR A 53 1.12 -4.90 -6.73
CA THR A 53 1.77 -5.19 -8.01
C THR A 53 2.90 -6.20 -7.86
N VAL A 54 3.72 -6.10 -6.80
CA VAL A 54 4.75 -7.09 -6.48
C VAL A 54 4.11 -8.45 -6.15
N THR A 55 3.02 -8.47 -5.38
CA THR A 55 2.25 -9.69 -5.08
C THR A 55 1.77 -10.37 -6.37
N PHE A 56 1.18 -9.60 -7.28
CA PHE A 56 0.72 -10.08 -8.58
C PHE A 56 1.86 -10.65 -9.43
N ALA A 57 2.96 -9.91 -9.57
CA ALA A 57 4.11 -10.33 -10.38
C ALA A 57 4.76 -11.61 -9.82
N ALA A 58 4.91 -11.69 -8.48
CA ALA A 58 5.43 -12.88 -7.81
C ALA A 58 4.49 -14.09 -7.99
N SER A 59 3.17 -13.86 -7.93
CA SER A 59 2.16 -14.91 -8.16
C SER A 59 2.20 -15.47 -9.60
N ILE A 60 2.36 -14.59 -10.60
CA ILE A 60 2.58 -15.03 -11.99
C ILE A 60 3.88 -15.82 -12.12
N ALA A 61 4.98 -15.37 -11.50
CA ALA A 61 6.27 -16.04 -11.54
C ALA A 61 6.18 -17.44 -10.91
N LEU A 62 5.43 -17.58 -9.81
CA LEU A 62 5.15 -18.86 -9.17
C LEU A 62 4.42 -19.83 -10.10
N LEU A 63 3.34 -19.39 -10.75
CA LEU A 63 2.58 -20.22 -11.69
C LEU A 63 3.39 -20.62 -12.94
N ARG A 64 4.42 -19.83 -13.29
CA ARG A 64 5.39 -20.16 -14.36
C ARG A 64 6.53 -21.08 -13.92
N GLY A 65 6.42 -21.71 -12.75
CA GLY A 65 7.37 -22.70 -12.24
C GLY A 65 8.55 -22.10 -11.45
N ARG A 66 8.57 -20.80 -11.17
CA ARG A 66 9.54 -20.19 -10.24
C ARG A 66 9.09 -20.47 -8.81
N THR A 67 9.72 -21.45 -8.17
CA THR A 67 9.41 -21.88 -6.80
C THR A 67 10.36 -21.23 -5.78
N GLY A 68 10.18 -21.56 -4.50
CA GLY A 68 11.05 -21.11 -3.41
C GLY A 68 10.66 -19.74 -2.86
N SER A 69 11.46 -18.71 -3.13
CA SER A 69 11.24 -17.37 -2.55
C SER A 69 10.05 -16.60 -3.15
N THR A 70 9.52 -17.01 -4.32
CA THR A 70 8.44 -16.26 -4.98
C THR A 70 7.10 -16.33 -4.25
N ASP A 71 6.72 -17.48 -3.68
CA ASP A 71 5.52 -17.59 -2.84
C ASP A 71 5.64 -16.71 -1.59
N ARG A 72 6.81 -16.73 -0.97
CA ARG A 72 7.11 -15.88 0.18
C ARG A 72 7.05 -14.41 -0.17
N LEU A 73 7.69 -14.02 -1.28
CA LEU A 73 7.66 -12.65 -1.77
C LEU A 73 6.22 -12.15 -1.97
N ALA A 74 5.35 -12.98 -2.57
CA ALA A 74 3.94 -12.66 -2.75
C ALA A 74 3.22 -12.43 -1.41
N GLY A 75 3.45 -13.30 -0.42
CA GLY A 75 2.85 -13.19 0.91
C GLY A 75 3.31 -11.97 1.69
N GLU A 76 4.62 -11.70 1.71
CA GLU A 76 5.21 -10.56 2.43
C GLU A 76 4.83 -9.22 1.78
N ALA A 77 4.84 -9.16 0.45
CA ALA A 77 4.38 -7.97 -0.27
C ALA A 77 2.89 -7.69 -0.01
N ALA A 78 2.04 -8.72 -0.02
CA ALA A 78 0.61 -8.54 0.27
C ALA A 78 0.35 -8.05 1.70
N LEU A 79 1.08 -8.57 2.68
CA LEU A 79 0.97 -8.11 4.07
C LEU A 79 1.34 -6.62 4.21
N LEU A 80 2.46 -6.21 3.59
CA LEU A 80 2.87 -4.81 3.59
C LEU A 80 1.88 -3.94 2.80
N GLY A 81 1.38 -4.43 1.66
CA GLY A 81 0.35 -3.76 0.88
C GLY A 81 -0.91 -3.50 1.69
N LEU A 82 -1.36 -4.49 2.46
CA LEU A 82 -2.50 -4.36 3.36
C LEU A 82 -2.23 -3.36 4.49
N THR A 83 -1.01 -3.34 5.03
CA THR A 83 -0.60 -2.37 6.06
C THR A 83 -0.67 -0.94 5.52
N PHE A 84 -0.09 -0.67 4.34
CA PHE A 84 -0.15 0.65 3.72
C PHE A 84 -1.57 1.03 3.29
N ALA A 85 -2.38 0.07 2.83
CA ALA A 85 -3.79 0.32 2.53
C ALA A 85 -4.58 0.69 3.78
N GLY A 86 -4.31 0.06 4.93
CA GLY A 86 -4.88 0.45 6.22
C GLY A 86 -4.50 1.86 6.64
N ILE A 87 -3.23 2.25 6.47
CA ILE A 87 -2.75 3.63 6.71
C ILE A 87 -3.48 4.61 5.78
N THR A 88 -3.66 4.26 4.52
CA THR A 88 -4.40 5.07 3.54
C THR A 88 -5.84 5.28 3.99
N ILE A 89 -6.55 4.22 4.39
CA ILE A 89 -7.93 4.31 4.88
C ILE A 89 -7.99 5.19 6.13
N ALA A 90 -7.11 4.97 7.11
CA ALA A 90 -7.08 5.74 8.35
C ALA A 90 -6.83 7.24 8.09
N ALA A 91 -5.80 7.56 7.29
CA ALA A 91 -5.48 8.94 6.94
C ALA A 91 -6.61 9.61 6.14
N GLY A 92 -7.21 8.87 5.19
CA GLY A 92 -8.36 9.37 4.41
C GLY A 92 -9.60 9.59 5.27
N SER A 93 -9.87 8.72 6.25
CA SER A 93 -10.98 8.88 7.20
C SER A 93 -10.80 10.11 8.10
N LEU A 94 -9.57 10.36 8.58
CA LEU A 94 -9.26 11.57 9.36
C LEU A 94 -9.45 12.85 8.54
N TRP A 95 -9.00 12.82 7.29
CA TRP A 95 -9.20 13.94 6.37
C TRP A 95 -10.69 14.14 6.06
N GLY A 96 -11.42 13.06 5.75
CA GLY A 96 -12.85 13.13 5.46
C GLY A 96 -13.67 13.66 6.64
N TRP A 97 -13.29 13.31 7.87
CA TRP A 97 -13.95 13.86 9.04
C TRP A 97 -13.73 15.37 9.17
N ALA A 98 -12.51 15.86 8.91
CA ALA A 98 -12.21 17.29 8.94
C ALA A 98 -12.90 18.06 7.80
N GLU A 99 -13.00 17.48 6.60
CA GLU A 99 -13.48 18.14 5.40
C GLU A 99 -15.01 18.03 5.21
N TRP A 100 -15.56 16.84 5.48
CA TRP A 100 -16.96 16.51 5.22
C TRP A 100 -17.80 16.35 6.49
N GLY A 101 -17.19 16.43 7.68
CA GLY A 101 -17.86 16.18 8.97
C GLY A 101 -18.17 14.70 9.24
N VAL A 102 -17.77 13.78 8.34
CA VAL A 102 -17.92 12.33 8.48
C VAL A 102 -16.66 11.61 8.04
N ALA A 103 -16.27 10.57 8.77
CA ALA A 103 -15.03 9.83 8.49
C ALA A 103 -15.12 8.97 7.24
N TRP A 104 -16.32 8.56 6.84
CA TRP A 104 -16.56 7.67 5.71
C TRP A 104 -17.91 7.92 5.07
N ARG A 105 -17.96 7.82 3.72
CA ARG A 105 -19.20 7.90 2.94
C ARG A 105 -19.35 6.63 2.11
N LEU A 106 -20.40 5.88 2.39
CA LEU A 106 -20.72 4.63 1.68
C LEU A 106 -21.18 4.87 0.25
N GLU A 107 -21.68 6.07 -0.04
CA GLU A 107 -22.15 6.48 -1.37
C GLU A 107 -21.02 6.91 -2.30
N ASP A 108 -19.79 7.03 -1.80
CA ASP A 108 -18.63 7.42 -2.62
C ASP A 108 -17.93 6.18 -3.19
N GLU A 109 -17.99 6.03 -4.51
CA GLU A 109 -17.45 4.87 -5.23
C GLU A 109 -15.94 4.75 -5.09
N ARG A 110 -15.22 5.88 -4.95
CA ARG A 110 -13.78 5.87 -4.74
C ARG A 110 -13.42 5.22 -3.41
N LEU A 111 -14.15 5.60 -2.35
CA LEU A 111 -13.93 5.03 -1.02
C LEU A 111 -14.32 3.55 -1.02
N MET A 112 -15.46 3.21 -1.63
CA MET A 112 -15.95 1.83 -1.66
C MET A 112 -15.06 0.90 -2.48
N THR A 113 -14.59 1.31 -3.65
CA THR A 113 -13.68 0.48 -4.46
C THR A 113 -12.35 0.22 -3.76
N TYR A 114 -11.82 1.20 -3.01
CA TYR A 114 -10.61 1.01 -2.22
C TYR A 114 -10.84 0.12 -0.99
N LEU A 115 -12.00 0.24 -0.34
CA LEU A 115 -12.40 -0.65 0.76
C LEU A 115 -12.52 -2.10 0.28
N VAL A 116 -13.14 -2.34 -0.89
CA VAL A 116 -13.23 -3.68 -1.50
C VAL A 116 -11.84 -4.23 -1.79
N LEU A 117 -10.92 -3.42 -2.36
CA LEU A 117 -9.53 -3.80 -2.55
C LEU A 117 -8.87 -4.24 -1.23
N PHE A 118 -9.06 -3.48 -0.15
CA PHE A 118 -8.54 -3.79 1.17
C PHE A 118 -9.10 -5.11 1.71
N LEU A 119 -10.43 -5.30 1.68
CA LEU A 119 -11.09 -6.51 2.19
C LEU A 119 -10.72 -7.77 1.38
N VAL A 120 -10.60 -7.66 0.07
CA VAL A 120 -10.17 -8.78 -0.79
C VAL A 120 -8.73 -9.20 -0.46
N ASN A 121 -7.84 -8.24 -0.16
CA ASN A 121 -6.47 -8.58 0.27
C ASN A 121 -6.41 -9.15 1.70
N ILE A 122 -7.32 -8.80 2.61
CA ILE A 122 -7.52 -9.55 3.87
C ILE A 122 -7.90 -11.01 3.55
N GLY A 123 -8.84 -11.21 2.63
CA GLY A 123 -9.23 -12.55 2.16
C GLY A 123 -8.06 -13.37 1.63
N TYR A 124 -7.15 -12.75 0.87
CA TYR A 124 -5.92 -13.39 0.40
C TYR A 124 -5.05 -13.89 1.56
N LEU A 125 -4.78 -13.05 2.55
CA LEU A 125 -3.96 -13.46 3.70
C LEU A 125 -4.68 -14.50 4.57
N ALA A 126 -5.99 -14.39 4.75
CA ALA A 126 -6.80 -15.36 5.46
C ALA A 126 -6.78 -16.74 4.78
N LEU A 127 -6.89 -16.78 3.45
CA LEU A 127 -6.76 -18.00 2.66
C LEU A 127 -5.39 -18.67 2.88
N ARG A 128 -4.32 -17.88 2.81
CA ARG A 128 -2.96 -18.39 3.06
C ARG A 128 -2.77 -18.93 4.48
N ALA A 129 -3.40 -18.31 5.47
CA ALA A 129 -3.33 -18.74 6.87
C ALA A 129 -4.13 -20.03 7.16
N ARG A 130 -5.20 -20.29 6.40
CA ARG A 130 -6.11 -21.43 6.59
C ARG A 130 -5.68 -22.69 5.87
N LEU A 131 -5.02 -22.57 4.73
CA LEU A 131 -4.56 -23.71 3.95
C LEU A 131 -3.21 -24.23 4.46
N PRO A 132 -3.02 -25.55 4.54
CA PRO A 132 -1.73 -26.13 4.92
C PRO A 132 -0.66 -25.75 3.90
N PRO A 133 0.58 -25.47 4.34
CA PRO A 133 1.70 -25.14 3.46
C PRO A 133 1.93 -26.26 2.41
N GLY A 134 2.14 -25.86 1.16
CA GLY A 134 2.41 -26.80 0.07
C GLY A 134 1.97 -26.28 -1.30
N PRO A 135 2.27 -27.01 -2.36
CA PRO A 135 2.03 -26.58 -3.75
C PRO A 135 0.57 -26.23 -4.05
N ALA A 136 -0.39 -26.92 -3.43
CA ALA A 136 -1.81 -26.65 -3.61
C ALA A 136 -2.21 -25.27 -3.04
N ARG A 137 -1.76 -24.94 -1.80
CA ARG A 137 -1.96 -23.61 -1.21
C ARG A 137 -1.32 -22.54 -2.06
N ASP A 138 -0.08 -22.74 -2.46
CA ASP A 138 0.72 -21.74 -3.19
C ASP A 138 0.07 -21.43 -4.53
N ARG A 139 -0.40 -22.44 -5.25
CA ARG A 139 -1.14 -22.28 -6.51
C ARG A 139 -2.49 -21.57 -6.31
N THR A 140 -3.26 -21.96 -5.30
CA THR A 140 -4.57 -21.35 -5.01
C THR A 140 -4.40 -19.87 -4.62
N ALA A 141 -3.42 -19.57 -3.74
CA ALA A 141 -3.10 -18.22 -3.35
C ALA A 141 -2.64 -17.36 -4.54
N ALA A 142 -1.81 -17.91 -5.43
CA ALA A 142 -1.36 -17.19 -6.61
C ALA A 142 -2.52 -16.85 -7.57
N LEU A 143 -3.43 -17.78 -7.82
CA LEU A 143 -4.62 -17.53 -8.64
C LEU A 143 -5.53 -16.46 -8.01
N TYR A 144 -5.72 -16.54 -6.69
CA TYR A 144 -6.47 -15.53 -5.95
C TYR A 144 -5.84 -14.12 -6.08
N ALA A 145 -4.52 -14.01 -5.86
CA ALA A 145 -3.81 -12.74 -5.96
C ALA A 145 -3.87 -12.14 -7.36
N ILE A 146 -3.79 -12.97 -8.40
CA ILE A 146 -3.91 -12.52 -9.80
C ILE A 146 -5.30 -11.97 -10.07
N ALA A 147 -6.36 -12.65 -9.61
CA ALA A 147 -7.73 -12.16 -9.75
C ALA A 147 -7.95 -10.87 -8.93
N ALA A 148 -7.48 -10.82 -7.68
CA ALA A 148 -7.57 -9.68 -6.80
C ALA A 148 -6.87 -8.42 -7.35
N PHE A 149 -5.80 -8.59 -8.13
CA PHE A 149 -5.05 -7.47 -8.70
C PHE A 149 -5.90 -6.61 -9.66
N ALA A 150 -6.94 -7.15 -10.28
CA ALA A 150 -7.85 -6.38 -11.12
C ALA A 150 -8.49 -5.18 -10.37
N LEU A 151 -8.62 -5.29 -9.04
CA LEU A 151 -9.13 -4.21 -8.19
C LEU A 151 -8.15 -3.04 -8.05
N VAL A 152 -6.85 -3.23 -8.29
CA VAL A 152 -5.86 -2.14 -8.23
C VAL A 152 -6.12 -1.08 -9.30
N PRO A 153 -6.08 -1.40 -10.61
CA PRO A 153 -6.42 -0.42 -11.64
C PRO A 153 -7.88 0.03 -11.52
N PHE A 154 -8.82 -0.86 -11.17
CA PHE A 154 -10.22 -0.49 -11.01
C PHE A 154 -10.40 0.57 -9.92
N SER A 155 -9.81 0.38 -8.75
CA SER A 155 -9.82 1.36 -7.68
C SER A 155 -9.13 2.68 -8.07
N TYR A 156 -8.01 2.62 -8.80
CA TYR A 156 -7.32 3.83 -9.27
C TYR A 156 -8.19 4.63 -10.25
N PHE A 157 -8.78 3.97 -11.24
CA PHE A 157 -9.57 4.63 -12.27
C PHE A 157 -11.00 4.99 -11.85
N SER A 158 -11.48 4.52 -10.70
CA SER A 158 -12.82 4.81 -10.19
C SER A 158 -13.15 6.31 -10.17
N ILE A 159 -12.16 7.14 -9.81
CA ILE A 159 -12.28 8.61 -9.75
C ILE A 159 -12.59 9.25 -11.13
N TYR A 160 -12.26 8.58 -12.22
CA TYR A 160 -12.51 9.06 -13.59
C TYR A 160 -13.81 8.51 -14.18
N ILE A 161 -14.34 7.43 -13.60
CA ILE A 161 -15.54 6.73 -14.07
C ILE A 161 -16.78 7.30 -13.39
N TRP A 162 -16.70 7.58 -12.08
CA TRP A 162 -17.82 8.07 -11.28
C TRP A 162 -17.58 9.48 -10.76
N ARG A 163 -18.68 10.17 -10.50
CA ARG A 163 -18.63 11.43 -9.74
C ARG A 163 -18.37 11.09 -8.28
N THR A 164 -17.26 11.57 -7.76
CA THR A 164 -16.83 11.35 -6.38
C THR A 164 -16.59 12.69 -5.69
N LEU A 165 -16.74 12.72 -4.38
CA LEU A 165 -16.33 13.88 -3.56
C LEU A 165 -14.80 13.94 -3.40
N HIS A 166 -14.10 12.88 -3.80
CA HIS A 166 -12.65 12.80 -3.70
C HIS A 166 -11.97 13.78 -4.65
N PRO A 167 -11.07 14.66 -4.17
CA PRO A 167 -10.46 15.67 -5.02
C PRO A 167 -9.60 15.07 -6.12
N MET A 168 -9.83 15.48 -7.36
CA MET A 168 -8.95 15.15 -8.49
C MET A 168 -7.78 16.14 -8.53
N VAL A 169 -6.79 15.93 -7.65
CA VAL A 169 -5.64 16.85 -7.51
C VAL A 169 -4.61 16.66 -8.62
N ILE A 170 -4.58 15.48 -9.24
CA ILE A 170 -3.65 15.10 -10.32
C ILE A 170 -4.47 14.82 -11.57
N SER A 171 -4.94 15.85 -12.26
CA SER A 171 -5.63 15.71 -13.55
C SER A 171 -5.35 16.90 -14.45
N PRO A 172 -5.35 16.71 -15.79
CA PRO A 172 -5.38 17.83 -16.72
C PRO A 172 -6.65 18.66 -16.45
N GLY A 173 -6.52 19.89 -15.95
CA GLY A 173 -7.65 20.76 -15.57
C GLY A 173 -8.12 20.65 -14.13
N GLY A 174 -7.51 19.82 -13.27
CA GLY A 174 -7.67 19.87 -11.81
C GLY A 174 -7.01 21.11 -11.22
N GLN A 175 -7.46 21.53 -10.03
CA GLN A 175 -6.79 22.60 -9.29
C GLN A 175 -5.41 22.07 -8.87
N GLY A 176 -4.36 22.45 -9.60
CA GLY A 176 -3.02 21.94 -9.38
C GLY A 176 -2.50 22.27 -7.98
N ILE A 177 -1.75 21.35 -7.39
CA ILE A 177 -1.08 21.55 -6.08
C ILE A 177 0.11 22.51 -6.17
N GLY A 178 0.40 23.10 -7.34
CA GLY A 178 1.56 23.92 -7.59
C GLY A 178 2.89 23.16 -7.51
N ALA A 179 3.98 23.82 -7.88
CA ALA A 179 5.30 23.17 -7.89
C ALA A 179 5.76 22.72 -6.49
N GLN A 180 5.50 23.53 -5.45
CA GLN A 180 5.84 23.19 -4.07
C GLN A 180 5.08 21.95 -3.58
N GLY A 181 3.78 21.88 -3.82
CA GLY A 181 2.97 20.73 -3.46
C GLY A 181 3.38 19.47 -4.25
N ALA A 182 3.69 19.62 -5.55
CA ALA A 182 4.18 18.50 -6.36
C ALA A 182 5.51 17.95 -5.82
N LEU A 183 6.43 18.79 -5.37
CA LEU A 183 7.67 18.35 -4.76
C LEU A 183 7.42 17.56 -3.47
N VAL A 184 6.56 18.07 -2.56
CA VAL A 184 6.20 17.35 -1.32
C VAL A 184 5.55 16.01 -1.63
N LEU A 185 4.69 15.96 -2.65
CA LEU A 185 4.06 14.72 -3.11
C LEU A 185 5.07 13.69 -3.64
N LEU A 186 6.02 14.13 -4.46
CA LEU A 186 7.09 13.26 -4.98
C LEU A 186 7.97 12.71 -3.83
N VAL A 187 8.34 13.55 -2.88
CA VAL A 187 9.09 13.13 -1.67
C VAL A 187 8.26 12.11 -0.87
N SER A 188 6.96 12.33 -0.75
CA SER A 188 6.05 11.39 -0.09
C SER A 188 6.05 10.01 -0.77
N ILE A 189 5.82 9.98 -2.07
CA ILE A 189 5.81 8.73 -2.83
C ILE A 189 7.16 8.01 -2.70
N ALA A 190 8.27 8.75 -2.80
CA ALA A 190 9.60 8.18 -2.66
C ALA A 190 9.85 7.62 -1.24
N ALA A 191 9.48 8.36 -0.20
CA ALA A 191 9.66 7.94 1.20
C ALA A 191 8.87 6.67 1.53
N TYR A 192 7.58 6.61 1.15
CA TYR A 192 6.74 5.44 1.38
C TYR A 192 7.17 4.23 0.53
N THR A 193 7.62 4.46 -0.71
CA THR A 193 8.18 3.40 -1.55
C THR A 193 9.47 2.84 -0.94
N LEU A 194 10.37 3.70 -0.47
CA LEU A 194 11.59 3.28 0.22
C LEU A 194 11.27 2.50 1.49
N LEU A 195 10.28 2.94 2.25
CA LEU A 195 9.82 2.24 3.46
C LEU A 195 9.28 0.85 3.12
N PHE A 196 8.46 0.73 2.08
CA PHE A 196 7.98 -0.57 1.58
C PHE A 196 9.14 -1.50 1.21
N LEU A 197 10.09 -1.01 0.40
CA LEU A 197 11.23 -1.83 -0.04
C LEU A 197 12.12 -2.25 1.13
N ALA A 198 12.34 -1.35 2.10
CA ALA A 198 13.13 -1.63 3.30
C ALA A 198 12.48 -2.70 4.17
N PHE A 199 11.18 -2.59 4.42
CA PHE A 199 10.45 -3.61 5.17
C PHE A 199 10.37 -4.94 4.42
N LEU A 200 10.15 -4.92 3.10
CA LEU A 200 10.11 -6.12 2.29
C LEU A 200 11.46 -6.87 2.34
N ALA A 201 12.56 -6.15 2.14
CA ALA A 201 13.90 -6.73 2.25
C ALA A 201 14.15 -7.33 3.64
N TRP A 202 13.82 -6.59 4.70
CA TRP A 202 13.98 -7.07 6.08
C TRP A 202 13.13 -8.31 6.37
N ARG A 203 11.88 -8.35 5.94
CA ARG A 203 11.00 -9.51 6.12
C ARG A 203 11.48 -10.74 5.34
N MET A 204 12.00 -10.53 4.12
CA MET A 204 12.59 -11.61 3.33
C MET A 204 13.86 -12.18 3.99
N GLU A 205 14.70 -11.34 4.59
CA GLU A 205 15.88 -11.76 5.37
C GLU A 205 15.47 -12.56 6.62
N LEU A 206 14.50 -12.07 7.40
CA LEU A 206 13.99 -12.78 8.58
C LEU A 206 13.45 -14.17 8.23
N ALA A 207 12.70 -14.27 7.15
CA ALA A 207 12.18 -15.53 6.69
C ALA A 207 13.29 -16.49 6.24
N ALA A 208 14.33 -15.99 5.56
CA ALA A 208 15.49 -16.80 5.18
C ALA A 208 16.29 -17.29 6.40
N LEU A 209 16.41 -16.47 7.43
CA LEU A 209 17.02 -16.87 8.71
C LEU A 209 16.21 -17.96 9.42
N GLY A 210 14.88 -17.81 9.47
CA GLY A 210 13.99 -18.84 10.02
C GLY A 210 14.17 -20.20 9.34
N ASP A 211 14.28 -20.24 8.01
CA ASP A 211 14.56 -21.46 7.28
C ASP A 211 15.92 -22.08 7.61
N ARG A 212 16.94 -21.24 7.84
CA ARG A 212 18.28 -21.73 8.24
C ARG A 212 18.24 -22.37 9.63
N VAL A 213 17.59 -21.71 10.59
CA VAL A 213 17.42 -22.24 11.96
C VAL A 213 16.70 -23.57 11.94
N ALA A 214 15.56 -23.66 11.21
CA ALA A 214 14.80 -24.90 11.10
C ALA A 214 15.59 -26.04 10.49
N ARG A 215 16.50 -25.78 9.53
CA ARG A 215 17.40 -26.80 8.95
C ARG A 215 18.43 -27.29 9.95
N VAL A 216 19.02 -26.37 10.74
CA VAL A 216 20.02 -26.73 11.77
C VAL A 216 19.36 -27.60 12.86
N GLN A 217 18.19 -27.23 13.33
CA GLN A 217 17.44 -28.00 14.33
C GLN A 217 17.16 -29.44 13.87
N LYS A 218 16.66 -29.61 12.63
CA LYS A 218 16.44 -30.96 12.06
C LYS A 218 17.71 -31.77 11.89
N GLY A 219 18.87 -31.14 11.65
CA GLY A 219 20.16 -31.83 11.57
C GLY A 219 20.77 -32.17 12.93
N VAL A 220 20.32 -31.53 14.01
CA VAL A 220 20.75 -31.87 15.40
C VAL A 220 19.90 -33.00 15.98
N ASP A 221 18.62 -33.10 15.54
CA ASP A 221 17.66 -34.12 16.01
C ASP A 221 17.76 -35.44 15.23
N ALA A 222 18.62 -35.53 14.19
CA ALA A 222 18.87 -36.71 13.35
C ALA A 222 20.19 -37.39 13.69
#